data_5e1ca740902394cf6fa7441cbbcc4fe8
#
_entry.id   5e1ca740902394cf6fa7441cbbcc4fe8
#
_cell.length_a   1.000
_cell.length_b   1.000
_cell.length_c   1.000
_cell.angle_alpha   90.00
_cell.angle_beta   90.00
_cell.angle_gamma   90.00
#
_symmetry.space_group_name_H-M   'P 1'
#
loop_
_entity.id
_entity.type
_entity.pdbx_description
1 polymer ?
#
loop_
_entity_poly.entity_id
_entity_poly.type
_entity_poly.pdbx_seq_one_letter_code
_entity_poly.pdbx_strand_id
1 'polypeptide(L)'
;MTRVISVIQSKGGTGKTTLSVMLAEAIRKMGYAVAVADGDPQQSAIRWATKVKDFPFPIESVRSSSDFSGVVRRGNNPDFLIVDTPPGGLAFITESAEAADLVLLPTGVSPMDIDRTQVTLSWLMEMGIPTAVVLSNVDRRERLLDEVHAELEGDETAALAETVIPTRAATRRVFGTKPSSTKVWDSLAREVVAAFED
;
A
#
# COMPACT_ATOMS: atom_id res chain seq x y z
N MET A 1 12.31 15.82 -3.18
CA MET A 1 12.85 14.45 -3.13
C MET A 1 11.67 13.52 -3.23
N THR A 2 11.71 12.46 -4.04
CA THR A 2 10.59 11.49 -4.14
C THR A 2 10.44 10.73 -2.83
N ARG A 3 9.23 10.67 -2.28
CA ARG A 3 8.90 9.83 -1.12
C ARG A 3 8.56 8.43 -1.57
N VAL A 4 9.12 7.41 -0.93
CA VAL A 4 8.91 6.00 -1.27
C VAL A 4 7.97 5.37 -0.24
N ILE A 5 6.85 4.84 -0.72
CA ILE A 5 5.86 4.14 0.10
C ILE A 5 5.81 2.69 -0.36
N SER A 6 6.19 1.75 0.51
CA SER A 6 6.12 0.32 0.19
C SER A 6 4.89 -0.33 0.79
N VAL A 7 4.11 -1.04 -0.03
CA VAL A 7 2.94 -1.79 0.41
C VAL A 7 3.35 -3.24 0.64
N ILE A 8 3.49 -3.64 1.90
CA ILE A 8 4.05 -4.93 2.30
C ILE A 8 3.01 -5.77 3.02
N GLN A 9 2.89 -7.04 2.65
CA GLN A 9 2.20 -8.08 3.40
C GLN A 9 2.57 -9.44 2.81
N SER A 10 2.99 -10.38 3.64
CA SER A 10 3.41 -11.71 3.22
C SER A 10 2.25 -12.58 2.71
N LYS A 11 1.02 -12.32 3.18
CA LYS A 11 -0.18 -13.05 2.74
C LYS A 11 -0.63 -12.61 1.35
N GLY A 12 -0.95 -13.56 0.49
CA GLY A 12 -1.60 -13.31 -0.79
C GLY A 12 -3.08 -12.90 -0.60
N GLY A 13 -3.60 -12.05 -1.49
CA GLY A 13 -5.02 -11.66 -1.48
C GLY A 13 -5.42 -10.58 -0.47
N THR A 14 -4.48 -9.97 0.26
CA THR A 14 -4.74 -8.88 1.20
C THR A 14 -5.06 -7.54 0.54
N GLY A 15 -4.99 -7.48 -0.80
CA GLY A 15 -5.33 -6.27 -1.53
C GLY A 15 -4.16 -5.32 -1.78
N LYS A 16 -2.89 -5.74 -1.64
CA LYS A 16 -1.71 -4.90 -1.88
C LYS A 16 -1.80 -4.10 -3.18
N THR A 17 -1.93 -4.78 -4.31
CA THR A 17 -2.04 -4.14 -5.63
C THR A 17 -3.21 -3.15 -5.71
N THR A 18 -4.35 -3.50 -5.11
CA THR A 18 -5.50 -2.58 -5.09
C THR A 18 -5.20 -1.36 -4.25
N LEU A 19 -4.59 -1.55 -3.07
CA LEU A 19 -4.15 -0.45 -2.21
C LEU A 19 -3.15 0.45 -2.96
N SER A 20 -2.12 -0.14 -3.57
CA SER A 20 -1.07 0.60 -4.31
C SER A 20 -1.65 1.47 -5.42
N VAL A 21 -2.51 0.89 -6.28
CA VAL A 21 -3.10 1.61 -7.42
C VAL A 21 -4.13 2.65 -6.98
N MET A 22 -4.98 2.33 -6.01
CA MET A 22 -6.03 3.24 -5.57
C MET A 22 -5.48 4.39 -4.72
N LEU A 23 -4.47 4.12 -3.90
CA LEU A 23 -3.76 5.17 -3.15
C LEU A 23 -3.02 6.11 -4.11
N ALA A 24 -2.33 5.58 -5.12
CA ALA A 24 -1.68 6.38 -6.17
C ALA A 24 -2.69 7.34 -6.84
N GLU A 25 -3.86 6.86 -7.22
CA GLU A 25 -4.91 7.72 -7.81
C GLU A 25 -5.42 8.77 -6.82
N ALA A 26 -5.59 8.43 -5.55
CA ALA A 26 -6.04 9.38 -4.55
C ALA A 26 -5.01 10.48 -4.30
N ILE A 27 -3.73 10.13 -4.15
CA ILE A 27 -2.62 11.10 -4.01
C ILE A 27 -2.50 11.98 -5.26
N ARG A 28 -2.61 11.37 -6.46
CA ARG A 28 -2.60 12.13 -7.72
C ARG A 28 -3.73 13.16 -7.78
N LYS A 29 -4.92 12.84 -7.28
CA LYS A 29 -6.05 13.77 -7.21
C LYS A 29 -5.84 14.92 -6.22
N MET A 30 -4.96 14.75 -5.24
CA MET A 30 -4.54 15.84 -4.36
C MET A 30 -3.56 16.82 -5.05
N GLY A 31 -3.11 16.50 -6.28
CA GLY A 31 -2.23 17.35 -7.09
C GLY A 31 -0.77 16.91 -7.10
N TYR A 32 -0.42 15.81 -6.44
CA TYR A 32 0.95 15.27 -6.43
C TYR A 32 1.23 14.41 -7.66
N ALA A 33 2.46 14.46 -8.15
CA ALA A 33 2.95 13.52 -9.15
C ALA A 33 3.24 12.17 -8.51
N VAL A 34 2.73 11.08 -9.12
CA VAL A 34 2.88 9.72 -8.58
C VAL A 34 3.35 8.74 -9.63
N ALA A 35 4.09 7.72 -9.20
CA ALA A 35 4.42 6.54 -9.99
C ALA A 35 4.23 5.29 -9.14
N VAL A 36 4.02 4.13 -9.79
CA VAL A 36 3.93 2.83 -9.11
C VAL A 36 5.05 1.91 -9.64
N ALA A 37 5.76 1.27 -8.72
CA ALA A 37 6.73 0.21 -9.00
C ALA A 37 6.09 -1.15 -8.69
N ASP A 38 5.87 -1.97 -9.72
CA ASP A 38 5.30 -3.31 -9.60
C ASP A 38 6.43 -4.34 -9.47
N GLY A 39 6.65 -4.81 -8.23
CA GLY A 39 7.65 -5.81 -7.89
C GLY A 39 7.09 -7.24 -7.84
N ASP A 40 5.79 -7.42 -8.08
CA ASP A 40 5.20 -8.76 -8.13
C ASP A 40 5.54 -9.44 -9.49
N PRO A 41 6.14 -10.64 -9.50
CA PRO A 41 6.33 -11.42 -10.72
C PRO A 41 5.04 -11.65 -11.53
N GLN A 42 3.87 -11.60 -10.88
CA GLN A 42 2.57 -11.68 -11.56
C GLN A 42 2.20 -10.39 -12.28
N GLN A 43 2.89 -9.28 -12.01
CA GLN A 43 2.69 -7.98 -12.65
C GLN A 43 1.23 -7.50 -12.62
N SER A 44 0.59 -7.63 -11.47
CA SER A 44 -0.84 -7.35 -11.35
C SER A 44 -1.17 -5.87 -11.58
N ALA A 45 -0.34 -4.96 -11.10
CA ALA A 45 -0.52 -3.52 -11.32
C ALA A 45 -0.30 -3.14 -12.80
N ILE A 46 0.74 -3.68 -13.43
CA ILE A 46 1.00 -3.50 -14.88
C ILE A 46 -0.15 -4.05 -15.72
N ARG A 47 -0.60 -5.28 -15.42
CA ARG A 47 -1.74 -5.89 -16.11
C ARG A 47 -3.03 -5.09 -15.95
N TRP A 48 -3.18 -4.40 -14.84
CA TRP A 48 -4.29 -3.46 -14.66
C TRP A 48 -4.16 -2.28 -15.61
N ALA A 49 -3.01 -1.62 -15.62
CA ALA A 49 -2.77 -0.45 -16.45
C ALA A 49 -2.92 -0.75 -17.96
N THR A 50 -2.43 -1.91 -18.42
CA THR A 50 -2.53 -2.31 -19.84
C THR A 50 -3.97 -2.54 -20.34
N LYS A 51 -4.92 -2.76 -19.44
CA LYS A 51 -6.35 -2.91 -19.78
C LYS A 51 -7.08 -1.58 -19.89
N VAL A 52 -6.44 -0.47 -19.52
CA VAL A 52 -7.07 0.84 -19.43
C VAL A 52 -6.38 1.80 -20.39
N LYS A 53 -7.17 2.36 -21.31
CA LYS A 53 -6.67 3.43 -22.17
C LYS A 53 -6.40 4.69 -21.33
N ASP A 54 -5.28 5.34 -21.56
CA ASP A 54 -4.87 6.57 -20.86
C ASP A 54 -4.88 6.41 -19.34
N PHE A 55 -4.12 5.41 -18.86
CA PHE A 55 -3.94 5.18 -17.42
C PHE A 55 -3.30 6.43 -16.77
N PRO A 56 -3.78 6.88 -15.59
CA PRO A 56 -3.53 8.24 -15.12
C PRO A 56 -2.10 8.49 -14.56
N PHE A 57 -1.30 7.45 -14.36
CA PHE A 57 0.07 7.55 -13.87
C PHE A 57 0.92 6.35 -14.36
N PRO A 58 2.25 6.48 -14.42
CA PRO A 58 3.12 5.39 -14.85
C PRO A 58 3.14 4.24 -13.83
N ILE A 59 3.12 3.01 -14.35
CA ILE A 59 3.39 1.78 -13.59
C ILE A 59 4.51 1.03 -14.32
N GLU A 60 5.59 0.70 -13.60
CA GLU A 60 6.74 0.03 -14.15
C GLU A 60 7.14 -1.21 -13.35
N SER A 61 7.61 -2.24 -14.04
CA SER A 61 8.14 -3.45 -13.39
C SER A 61 9.51 -3.18 -12.78
N VAL A 62 9.71 -3.69 -11.58
CA VAL A 62 10.99 -3.64 -10.85
C VAL A 62 11.33 -5.04 -10.32
N ARG A 63 12.62 -5.29 -10.10
CA ARG A 63 13.13 -6.57 -9.59
C ARG A 63 13.92 -6.42 -8.29
N SER A 64 14.37 -5.20 -8.01
CA SER A 64 15.13 -4.82 -6.83
C SER A 64 14.91 -3.35 -6.49
N SER A 65 15.29 -2.93 -5.30
CA SER A 65 15.24 -1.51 -4.89
C SER A 65 16.15 -0.62 -5.76
N SER A 66 17.19 -1.17 -6.35
CA SER A 66 18.08 -0.43 -7.27
C SER A 66 17.35 0.08 -8.54
N ASP A 67 16.22 -0.55 -8.91
CA ASP A 67 15.41 -0.12 -10.05
C ASP A 67 14.58 1.14 -9.76
N PHE A 68 14.33 1.46 -8.47
CA PHE A 68 13.45 2.57 -8.08
C PHE A 68 13.93 3.92 -8.63
N SER A 69 15.22 4.18 -8.61
CA SER A 69 15.79 5.39 -9.20
C SER A 69 15.53 5.52 -10.70
N GLY A 70 15.43 4.38 -11.40
CA GLY A 70 15.06 4.32 -12.81
C GLY A 70 13.58 4.70 -13.02
N VAL A 71 12.68 4.14 -12.20
CA VAL A 71 11.25 4.48 -12.23
C VAL A 71 11.04 5.96 -11.93
N VAL A 72 11.71 6.49 -10.91
CA VAL A 72 11.64 7.92 -10.54
C VAL A 72 12.04 8.80 -11.72
N ARG A 73 13.17 8.51 -12.39
CA ARG A 73 13.62 9.31 -13.55
C ARG A 73 12.64 9.24 -14.72
N ARG A 74 12.14 8.04 -15.06
CA ARG A 74 11.19 7.87 -16.17
C ARG A 74 9.81 8.45 -15.85
N GLY A 75 9.42 8.42 -14.57
CA GLY A 75 8.23 9.06 -14.05
C GLY A 75 8.32 10.58 -13.89
N ASN A 76 9.38 11.22 -14.41
CA ASN A 76 9.63 12.66 -14.31
C ASN A 76 9.75 13.17 -12.85
N ASN A 77 10.46 12.41 -12.01
CA ASN A 77 10.67 12.70 -10.60
C ASN A 77 9.35 12.95 -9.84
N PRO A 78 8.50 11.92 -9.72
CA PRO A 78 7.24 12.04 -9.01
C PRO A 78 7.47 12.43 -7.53
N ASP A 79 6.48 13.06 -6.92
CA ASP A 79 6.50 13.36 -5.49
C ASP A 79 6.43 12.07 -4.66
N PHE A 80 5.67 11.07 -5.15
CA PHE A 80 5.52 9.77 -4.50
C PHE A 80 5.78 8.60 -5.45
N LEU A 81 6.58 7.63 -4.99
CA LEU A 81 6.74 6.31 -5.59
C LEU A 81 6.07 5.27 -4.68
N ILE A 82 5.05 4.59 -5.19
CA ILE A 82 4.38 3.52 -4.44
C ILE A 82 4.90 2.17 -4.96
N VAL A 83 5.39 1.33 -4.05
CA VAL A 83 5.95 0.00 -4.38
C VAL A 83 4.93 -1.07 -4.04
N ASP A 84 4.43 -1.77 -5.06
CA ASP A 84 3.57 -2.96 -4.90
C ASP A 84 4.45 -4.21 -4.77
N THR A 85 4.47 -4.83 -3.58
CA THR A 85 5.33 -5.98 -3.32
C THR A 85 4.62 -7.30 -3.56
N PRO A 86 5.37 -8.39 -3.89
CA PRO A 86 4.79 -9.72 -4.05
C PRO A 86 4.30 -10.31 -2.70
N PRO A 87 3.41 -11.32 -2.73
CA PRO A 87 3.17 -12.15 -1.57
C PRO A 87 4.33 -13.15 -1.41
N GLY A 88 5.23 -12.94 -0.49
CA GLY A 88 6.47 -13.70 -0.38
C GLY A 88 7.59 -13.09 -1.24
N GLY A 89 8.74 -13.76 -1.30
CA GLY A 89 9.94 -13.16 -1.93
C GLY A 89 10.66 -12.24 -0.95
N LEU A 90 11.10 -12.81 0.18
CA LEU A 90 11.66 -12.08 1.32
C LEU A 90 12.72 -11.05 0.93
N ALA A 91 13.61 -11.38 -0.02
CA ALA A 91 14.67 -10.48 -0.45
C ALA A 91 14.11 -9.15 -1.01
N PHE A 92 13.15 -9.21 -1.94
CA PHE A 92 12.56 -8.00 -2.51
C PHE A 92 11.74 -7.21 -1.48
N ILE A 93 11.03 -7.92 -0.57
CA ILE A 93 10.27 -7.29 0.52
C ILE A 93 11.22 -6.53 1.45
N THR A 94 12.36 -7.15 1.84
CA THR A 94 13.37 -6.51 2.68
C THR A 94 13.96 -5.27 2.01
N GLU A 95 14.42 -5.41 0.76
CA GLU A 95 14.95 -4.28 0.00
C GLU A 95 13.92 -3.15 -0.17
N SER A 96 12.65 -3.50 -0.38
CA SER A 96 11.58 -2.51 -0.54
C SER A 96 11.25 -1.81 0.79
N ALA A 97 11.37 -2.52 1.92
CA ALA A 97 11.19 -1.95 3.24
C ALA A 97 12.34 -0.99 3.59
N GLU A 98 13.59 -1.42 3.37
CA GLU A 98 14.79 -0.60 3.62
C GLU A 98 14.83 0.68 2.76
N ALA A 99 14.27 0.64 1.57
CA ALA A 99 14.21 1.79 0.66
C ALA A 99 13.00 2.70 0.91
N ALA A 100 12.07 2.31 1.79
CA ALA A 100 10.84 3.05 2.02
C ALA A 100 11.03 4.16 3.07
N ASP A 101 10.39 5.31 2.83
CA ASP A 101 10.17 6.35 3.83
C ASP A 101 8.97 5.98 4.74
N LEU A 102 8.04 5.16 4.22
CA LEU A 102 6.87 4.64 4.95
C LEU A 102 6.47 3.27 4.41
N VAL A 103 6.22 2.32 5.29
CA VAL A 103 5.58 1.03 4.93
C VAL A 103 4.09 1.08 5.28
N LEU A 104 3.24 0.70 4.32
CA LEU A 104 1.84 0.42 4.56
C LEU A 104 1.64 -1.11 4.64
N LEU A 105 1.06 -1.56 5.74
CA LEU A 105 0.84 -2.97 6.04
C LEU A 105 -0.67 -3.30 6.01
N PRO A 106 -1.25 -3.64 4.84
CA PRO A 106 -2.67 -3.96 4.74
C PRO A 106 -2.98 -5.30 5.41
N THR A 107 -3.97 -5.30 6.30
CA THR A 107 -4.42 -6.50 7.01
C THR A 107 -5.94 -6.60 7.08
N GLY A 108 -6.45 -7.83 7.17
CA GLY A 108 -7.83 -8.11 7.56
C GLY A 108 -7.97 -8.15 9.07
N VAL A 109 -9.18 -8.50 9.54
CA VAL A 109 -9.52 -8.57 10.97
C VAL A 109 -9.62 -10.01 11.50
N SER A 110 -9.32 -11.03 10.69
CA SER A 110 -9.32 -12.39 11.20
C SER A 110 -8.12 -12.63 12.14
N PRO A 111 -8.24 -13.50 13.15
CA PRO A 111 -7.12 -13.79 14.05
C PRO A 111 -5.84 -14.18 13.30
N MET A 112 -5.96 -14.97 12.23
CA MET A 112 -4.82 -15.36 11.39
C MET A 112 -4.20 -14.16 10.64
N ASP A 113 -5.00 -13.15 10.27
CA ASP A 113 -4.48 -11.93 9.64
C ASP A 113 -3.68 -11.11 10.66
N ILE A 114 -4.19 -10.99 11.88
CA ILE A 114 -3.56 -10.25 12.97
C ILE A 114 -2.25 -10.92 13.37
N ASP A 115 -2.23 -12.23 13.62
CA ASP A 115 -0.99 -12.96 13.93
C ASP A 115 0.13 -12.70 12.91
N ARG A 116 -0.21 -12.77 11.62
CA ARG A 116 0.77 -12.52 10.55
C ARG A 116 1.19 -11.05 10.47
N THR A 117 0.29 -10.15 10.76
CA THR A 117 0.58 -8.71 10.80
C THR A 117 1.52 -8.39 11.92
N GLN A 118 1.32 -8.94 13.13
CA GLN A 118 2.21 -8.75 14.28
C GLN A 118 3.62 -9.24 13.98
N VAL A 119 3.78 -10.43 13.35
CA VAL A 119 5.11 -10.95 12.96
C VAL A 119 5.81 -10.00 11.97
N THR A 120 5.08 -9.51 10.95
CA THR A 120 5.65 -8.60 9.96
C THR A 120 5.97 -7.24 10.58
N LEU A 121 5.11 -6.76 11.46
CA LEU A 121 5.26 -5.50 12.15
C LEU A 121 6.49 -5.52 13.06
N SER A 122 6.63 -6.54 13.92
CA SER A 122 7.79 -6.70 14.80
C SER A 122 9.10 -6.68 14.01
N TRP A 123 9.15 -7.35 12.87
CA TRP A 123 10.31 -7.35 11.99
C TRP A 123 10.61 -5.96 11.41
N LEU A 124 9.60 -5.21 10.93
CA LEU A 124 9.77 -3.85 10.42
C LEU A 124 10.25 -2.87 11.48
N MET A 125 9.76 -3.06 12.71
CA MET A 125 10.15 -2.28 13.86
C MET A 125 11.59 -2.52 14.30
N GLU A 126 12.02 -3.79 14.33
CA GLU A 126 13.42 -4.15 14.60
C GLU A 126 14.37 -3.48 13.58
N MET A 127 13.91 -3.25 12.36
CA MET A 127 14.64 -2.51 11.32
C MET A 127 14.52 -0.99 11.46
N GLY A 128 13.69 -0.48 12.37
CA GLY A 128 13.46 0.97 12.56
C GLY A 128 12.71 1.63 11.39
N ILE A 129 11.88 0.87 10.65
CA ILE A 129 11.18 1.36 9.47
C ILE A 129 9.81 1.93 9.86
N PRO A 130 9.51 3.21 9.54
CA PRO A 130 8.19 3.78 9.78
C PRO A 130 7.09 2.95 9.12
N THR A 131 6.13 2.49 9.92
CA THR A 131 5.10 1.57 9.45
C THR A 131 3.72 1.99 9.93
N ALA A 132 2.75 1.96 9.02
CA ALA A 132 1.33 2.14 9.34
C ALA A 132 0.53 0.90 8.92
N VAL A 133 -0.23 0.35 9.86
CA VAL A 133 -1.17 -0.74 9.60
C VAL A 133 -2.45 -0.16 8.99
N VAL A 134 -2.94 -0.77 7.90
CA VAL A 134 -4.17 -0.36 7.22
C VAL A 134 -5.17 -1.51 7.25
N LEU A 135 -6.26 -1.37 8.00
CA LEU A 135 -7.34 -2.35 7.99
C LEU A 135 -8.01 -2.35 6.62
N SER A 136 -7.92 -3.46 5.90
CA SER A 136 -8.37 -3.59 4.52
C SER A 136 -9.22 -4.82 4.30
N ASN A 137 -10.17 -4.70 3.36
CA ASN A 137 -11.12 -5.77 3.04
C ASN A 137 -12.01 -6.17 4.24
N VAL A 138 -12.39 -5.20 5.06
CA VAL A 138 -13.14 -5.39 6.30
C VAL A 138 -14.64 -5.23 6.05
N ASP A 139 -15.46 -6.13 6.59
CA ASP A 139 -16.90 -5.86 6.72
C ASP A 139 -17.13 -5.01 7.98
N ARG A 140 -17.59 -3.77 7.81
CA ARG A 140 -17.84 -2.84 8.92
C ARG A 140 -18.89 -3.33 9.94
N ARG A 141 -19.54 -4.46 9.67
CA ARG A 141 -20.48 -5.11 10.59
C ARG A 141 -19.82 -6.14 11.49
N GLU A 142 -18.55 -6.43 11.28
CA GLU A 142 -17.80 -7.37 12.11
C GLU A 142 -17.50 -6.73 13.48
N ARG A 143 -17.96 -7.39 14.55
CA ARG A 143 -17.66 -6.97 15.94
C ARG A 143 -16.16 -7.01 16.26
N LEU A 144 -15.42 -7.87 15.56
CA LEU A 144 -13.96 -8.00 15.63
C LEU A 144 -13.22 -6.70 15.27
N LEU A 145 -13.85 -5.77 14.56
CA LEU A 145 -13.21 -4.52 14.16
C LEU A 145 -12.78 -3.69 15.38
N ASP A 146 -13.66 -3.56 16.37
CA ASP A 146 -13.40 -2.78 17.58
C ASP A 146 -12.33 -3.46 18.46
N GLU A 147 -12.35 -4.80 18.53
CA GLU A 147 -11.35 -5.58 19.27
C GLU A 147 -9.97 -5.47 18.63
N VAL A 148 -9.87 -5.61 17.31
CA VAL A 148 -8.62 -5.47 16.55
C VAL A 148 -8.09 -4.04 16.61
N HIS A 149 -8.97 -3.03 16.57
CA HIS A 149 -8.58 -1.64 16.78
C HIS A 149 -7.91 -1.46 18.14
N ALA A 150 -8.56 -1.94 19.20
CA ALA A 150 -8.03 -1.84 20.56
C ALA A 150 -6.69 -2.61 20.74
N GLU A 151 -6.54 -3.77 20.10
CA GLU A 151 -5.32 -4.57 20.13
C GLU A 151 -4.16 -3.87 19.43
N LEU A 152 -4.40 -3.28 18.24
CA LEU A 152 -3.37 -2.59 17.46
C LEU A 152 -3.07 -1.18 17.99
N GLU A 153 -4.06 -0.46 18.55
CA GLU A 153 -3.84 0.85 19.21
C GLU A 153 -3.03 0.72 20.52
N GLY A 154 -3.12 -0.43 21.18
CA GLY A 154 -2.32 -0.72 22.39
C GLY A 154 -0.84 -0.98 22.10
N ASP A 155 -0.46 -1.12 20.84
CA ASP A 155 0.92 -1.28 20.41
C ASP A 155 1.51 0.11 20.09
N GLU A 156 2.23 0.71 21.06
CA GLU A 156 2.86 2.05 20.91
C GLU A 156 3.85 2.16 19.73
N THR A 157 4.05 1.08 19.00
CA THR A 157 5.13 0.90 18.05
C THR A 157 4.69 0.95 16.59
N ALA A 158 3.38 0.90 16.32
CA ALA A 158 2.82 1.03 14.98
C ALA A 158 1.71 2.06 14.92
N ALA A 159 1.78 2.92 13.93
CA ALA A 159 0.62 3.75 13.61
C ALA A 159 -0.48 2.88 13.00
N LEU A 160 -1.69 2.95 13.54
CA LEU A 160 -2.87 2.40 12.89
C LEU A 160 -3.55 3.51 12.09
N ALA A 161 -3.75 3.29 10.79
CA ALA A 161 -4.50 4.23 9.96
C ALA A 161 -5.95 4.34 10.45
N GLU A 162 -6.46 5.55 10.61
CA GLU A 162 -7.86 5.80 10.98
C GLU A 162 -8.83 5.31 9.90
N THR A 163 -8.35 5.33 8.64
CA THR A 163 -9.14 4.90 7.49
C THR A 163 -9.18 3.39 7.38
N VAL A 164 -10.37 2.81 7.51
CA VAL A 164 -10.66 1.39 7.24
C VAL A 164 -11.16 1.21 5.82
N ILE A 165 -10.49 0.35 5.02
CA ILE A 165 -10.88 0.01 3.65
C ILE A 165 -11.92 -1.12 3.69
N PRO A 166 -13.20 -0.84 3.40
CA PRO A 166 -14.24 -1.84 3.51
C PRO A 166 -14.22 -2.84 2.35
N THR A 167 -14.68 -4.06 2.64
CA THR A 167 -15.05 -5.03 1.60
C THR A 167 -16.23 -4.49 0.80
N ARG A 168 -16.01 -4.10 -0.44
CA ARG A 168 -17.08 -3.69 -1.36
C ARG A 168 -17.01 -4.47 -2.67
N ALA A 169 -18.16 -4.83 -3.19
CA ALA A 169 -18.25 -5.41 -4.55
C ALA A 169 -17.62 -4.47 -5.60
N ALA A 170 -17.73 -3.15 -5.40
CA ALA A 170 -17.08 -2.15 -6.23
C ALA A 170 -15.55 -2.26 -6.18
N THR A 171 -14.94 -2.43 -4.99
CA THR A 171 -13.48 -2.59 -4.83
C THR A 171 -12.98 -3.88 -5.49
N ARG A 172 -13.77 -4.96 -5.46
CA ARG A 172 -13.41 -6.22 -6.13
C ARG A 172 -13.48 -6.16 -7.66
N ARG A 173 -14.17 -5.16 -8.22
CA ARG A 173 -14.38 -4.98 -9.67
C ARG A 173 -13.53 -3.89 -10.29
N VAL A 174 -12.68 -3.20 -9.51
CA VAL A 174 -11.87 -2.08 -10.03
C VAL A 174 -10.73 -2.55 -10.94
N PHE A 175 -10.28 -3.79 -10.80
CA PHE A 175 -9.19 -4.32 -11.62
C PHE A 175 -9.52 -4.26 -13.11
N GLY A 176 -8.63 -3.64 -13.89
CA GLY A 176 -8.81 -3.43 -15.33
C GLY A 176 -9.78 -2.31 -15.71
N THR A 177 -10.23 -1.50 -14.75
CA THR A 177 -10.97 -0.25 -14.99
C THR A 177 -10.10 0.96 -14.69
N LYS A 178 -10.43 2.13 -15.22
CA LYS A 178 -9.73 3.37 -14.87
C LYS A 178 -9.88 3.61 -13.37
N PRO A 179 -8.78 3.73 -12.61
CA PRO A 179 -8.90 3.95 -11.18
C PRO A 179 -9.63 5.27 -10.91
N SER A 180 -10.55 5.23 -9.96
CA SER A 180 -11.33 6.39 -9.55
C SER A 180 -11.40 6.43 -8.04
N SER A 181 -10.79 7.43 -7.45
CA SER A 181 -10.77 7.58 -6.01
C SER A 181 -12.18 7.83 -5.45
N THR A 182 -12.42 7.31 -4.27
CA THR A 182 -13.64 7.52 -3.48
C THR A 182 -13.26 8.11 -2.13
N LYS A 183 -14.25 8.55 -1.34
CA LYS A 183 -14.02 9.17 -0.03
C LYS A 183 -13.06 8.37 0.87
N VAL A 184 -13.12 7.03 0.85
CA VAL A 184 -12.26 6.20 1.68
C VAL A 184 -10.79 6.27 1.22
N TRP A 185 -10.54 6.23 -0.08
CA TRP A 185 -9.19 6.36 -0.63
C TRP A 185 -8.65 7.77 -0.46
N ASP A 186 -9.52 8.80 -0.62
CA ASP A 186 -9.15 10.19 -0.39
C ASP A 186 -8.80 10.45 1.09
N SER A 187 -9.47 9.76 2.03
CA SER A 187 -9.14 9.84 3.46
C SER A 187 -7.78 9.19 3.74
N LEU A 188 -7.55 7.96 3.28
CA LEU A 188 -6.27 7.29 3.45
C LEU A 188 -5.11 8.09 2.82
N ALA A 189 -5.32 8.68 1.63
CA ALA A 189 -4.30 9.49 0.99
C ALA A 189 -3.92 10.72 1.82
N ARG A 190 -4.90 11.38 2.48
CA ARG A 190 -4.63 12.51 3.38
C ARG A 190 -3.82 12.09 4.60
N GLU A 191 -4.16 10.97 5.23
CA GLU A 191 -3.39 10.43 6.37
C GLU A 191 -1.95 10.12 5.95
N VAL A 192 -1.78 9.44 4.81
CA VAL A 192 -0.45 9.07 4.31
C VAL A 192 0.37 10.30 3.94
N VAL A 193 -0.20 11.29 3.27
CA VAL A 193 0.52 12.53 2.91
C VAL A 193 0.87 13.34 4.16
N ALA A 194 -0.04 13.45 5.12
CA ALA A 194 0.21 14.16 6.37
C ALA A 194 1.39 13.57 7.17
N ALA A 195 1.61 12.26 7.11
CA ALA A 195 2.76 11.62 7.76
C ALA A 195 4.14 12.09 7.21
N PHE A 196 4.18 12.84 6.12
CA PHE A 196 5.41 13.41 5.54
C PHE A 196 5.52 14.92 5.72
N GLU A 197 4.51 15.56 6.32
CA GLU A 197 4.48 17.02 6.52
C GLU A 197 4.94 17.42 7.93
N ASP A 198 5.04 16.45 8.87
CA ASP A 198 5.57 16.60 10.23
C ASP A 198 7.10 16.35 10.27
#